data_008ea17a28b60756536793ee946f173e
#
_entry.id   008ea17a28b60756536793ee946f173e
#
_cell.length_a   1.000
_cell.length_b   1.000
_cell.length_c   1.000
_cell.angle_alpha   90.00
_cell.angle_beta   90.00
_cell.angle_gamma   90.00
#
_symmetry.space_group_name_H-M   'P 1'
#
loop_
_entity.id
_entity.type
_entity.pdbx_description
1 polymer ?
#
loop_
_entity_poly.entity_id
_entity_poly.type
_entity_poly.pdbx_seq_one_letter_code
_entity_poly.pdbx_strand_id
1 'polypeptide(L)'
;GQELWLDSEDFTSEDVIEQLKKFNLSSEVIFCGYGEPMLKFEVLRQVAKYIKETYPEIKIRVNTNGHANFIYKKNVVPELVGLVDEFSVSLNASNSEEYDELSQPKFENAYEEVKKFIKCSADAGIETVASIVDGYKGRRLDVEKCREIAESLGAKLRVREWIVNGYS
;
A
#
# COMPACT_ATOMS: atom_id res chain seq x y z
N GLY A 1 -8.05 -2.36 -13.28
CA GLY A 1 -7.23 -1.17 -13.26
C GLY A 1 -5.85 -1.39 -13.86
N GLN A 2 -5.16 -0.31 -14.11
CA GLN A 2 -3.78 -0.35 -14.61
C GLN A 2 -2.81 -0.42 -13.43
N GLU A 3 -1.94 -1.43 -13.42
CA GLU A 3 -0.91 -1.55 -12.40
C GLU A 3 0.39 -0.90 -12.87
N LEU A 4 0.99 -0.13 -11.99
CA LEU A 4 2.29 0.49 -12.22
C LEU A 4 3.32 -0.14 -11.27
N TRP A 5 4.34 -0.76 -11.87
CA TRP A 5 5.38 -1.46 -11.14
C TRP A 5 6.61 -0.58 -11.04
N LEU A 6 6.90 -0.09 -9.83
CA LEU A 6 8.03 0.80 -9.57
C LEU A 6 9.25 -0.01 -9.09
N ASP A 7 9.74 -0.89 -9.95
CA ASP A 7 10.77 -1.86 -9.59
C ASP A 7 12.19 -1.44 -9.97
N SER A 8 12.32 -0.55 -10.94
CA SER A 8 13.63 -0.09 -11.37
C SER A 8 14.11 1.07 -10.49
N GLU A 9 15.36 1.02 -10.08
CA GLU A 9 15.97 2.12 -9.33
C GLU A 9 16.31 3.31 -10.22
N ASP A 10 16.40 3.10 -11.52
CA ASP A 10 16.92 4.08 -12.46
C ASP A 10 15.85 4.86 -13.23
N PHE A 11 14.57 4.58 -13.05
CA PHE A 11 13.55 5.30 -13.78
C PHE A 11 13.13 6.60 -13.07
N THR A 12 12.69 7.56 -13.89
CA THR A 12 12.20 8.86 -13.41
C THR A 12 10.69 8.94 -13.54
N SER A 13 10.08 9.99 -12.96
CA SER A 13 8.65 10.26 -13.12
C SER A 13 8.30 10.46 -14.60
N GLU A 14 9.17 11.11 -15.37
CA GLU A 14 8.98 11.31 -16.80
C GLU A 14 8.93 9.99 -17.56
N ASP A 15 9.79 9.02 -17.20
CA ASP A 15 9.76 7.69 -17.82
C ASP A 15 8.43 6.99 -17.58
N VAL A 16 7.91 7.06 -16.37
CA VAL A 16 6.62 6.46 -16.03
C VAL A 16 5.49 7.14 -16.77
N ILE A 17 5.50 8.48 -16.82
CA ILE A 17 4.48 9.27 -17.54
C ILE A 17 4.47 8.92 -19.02
N GLU A 18 5.64 8.78 -19.65
CA GLU A 18 5.73 8.38 -21.06
C GLU A 18 5.14 7.00 -21.30
N GLN A 19 5.33 6.07 -20.36
CA GLN A 19 4.69 4.75 -20.45
C GLN A 19 3.18 4.86 -20.30
N LEU A 20 2.69 5.70 -19.39
CA LEU A 20 1.25 5.89 -19.19
C LEU A 20 0.55 6.44 -20.42
N LYS A 21 1.21 7.29 -21.20
CA LYS A 21 0.64 7.86 -22.44
C LYS A 21 0.30 6.79 -23.47
N LYS A 22 0.92 5.60 -23.36
CA LYS A 22 0.69 4.49 -24.28
C LYS A 22 -0.53 3.65 -23.90
N PHE A 23 -1.10 3.89 -22.74
CA PHE A 23 -2.25 3.13 -22.23
C PHE A 23 -3.51 3.97 -22.23
N ASN A 24 -4.63 3.30 -22.46
CA ASN A 24 -5.94 3.94 -22.32
C ASN A 24 -6.41 3.74 -20.89
N LEU A 25 -6.13 4.71 -20.02
CA LEU A 25 -6.50 4.63 -18.60
C LEU A 25 -8.01 4.74 -18.45
N SER A 26 -8.63 3.75 -17.80
CA SER A 26 -10.09 3.66 -17.73
C SER A 26 -10.68 4.04 -16.37
N SER A 27 -10.31 3.36 -15.30
CA SER A 27 -10.97 3.54 -13.99
C SER A 27 -10.05 3.69 -12.81
N GLU A 28 -8.96 2.97 -12.77
CA GLU A 28 -8.08 2.92 -11.60
C GLU A 28 -6.63 2.71 -12.01
N VAL A 29 -5.72 3.36 -11.31
CA VAL A 29 -4.28 3.12 -11.42
C VAL A 29 -3.80 2.62 -10.05
N ILE A 30 -3.08 1.52 -10.04
CA ILE A 30 -2.58 0.90 -8.81
C ILE A 30 -1.05 0.96 -8.84
N PHE A 31 -0.46 1.68 -7.87
CA PHE A 31 0.98 1.67 -7.66
C PHE A 31 1.34 0.45 -6.83
N CYS A 32 2.17 -0.42 -7.39
CA CYS A 32 2.63 -1.64 -6.74
C CYS A 32 4.02 -2.00 -7.26
N GLY A 33 4.61 -3.07 -6.73
CA GLY A 33 5.92 -3.54 -7.20
C GLY A 33 6.45 -4.64 -6.32
N TYR A 34 7.53 -5.29 -6.75
CA TYR A 34 8.27 -6.23 -5.92
C TYR A 34 8.96 -5.51 -4.77
N GLY A 35 9.37 -4.25 -5.00
CA GLY A 35 9.80 -3.36 -3.96
C GLY A 35 8.63 -2.61 -3.36
N GLU A 36 8.92 -1.59 -2.59
CA GLU A 36 7.91 -0.78 -1.91
C GLU A 36 7.71 0.54 -2.67
N PRO A 37 6.50 0.79 -3.24
CA PRO A 37 6.25 2.03 -4.01
C PRO A 37 6.53 3.31 -3.23
N MET A 38 6.31 3.31 -1.92
CA MET A 38 6.52 4.49 -1.10
C MET A 38 8.00 4.86 -0.94
N LEU A 39 8.93 3.96 -1.25
CA LEU A 39 10.36 4.28 -1.28
C LEU A 39 10.74 5.10 -2.52
N LYS A 40 9.87 5.15 -3.51
CA LYS A 40 9.99 6.01 -4.68
C LYS A 40 9.01 7.20 -4.54
N PHE A 41 9.00 7.81 -3.37
CA PHE A 41 7.97 8.77 -2.97
C PHE A 41 7.82 9.94 -3.94
N GLU A 42 8.93 10.55 -4.37
CA GLU A 42 8.84 11.68 -5.30
C GLU A 42 8.32 11.27 -6.67
N VAL A 43 8.75 10.10 -7.17
CA VAL A 43 8.23 9.55 -8.43
C VAL A 43 6.74 9.31 -8.31
N LEU A 44 6.31 8.63 -7.25
CA LEU A 44 4.90 8.33 -6.99
C LEU A 44 4.07 9.62 -6.94
N ARG A 45 4.54 10.62 -6.18
CA ARG A 45 3.84 11.89 -6.00
C ARG A 45 3.69 12.64 -7.34
N GLN A 46 4.76 12.72 -8.11
CA GLN A 46 4.75 13.41 -9.40
C GLN A 46 3.86 12.70 -10.42
N VAL A 47 3.92 11.37 -10.48
CA VAL A 47 3.08 10.58 -11.39
C VAL A 47 1.61 10.69 -10.98
N ALA A 48 1.31 10.59 -9.69
CA ALA A 48 -0.06 10.74 -9.19
C ALA A 48 -0.61 12.12 -9.52
N LYS A 49 0.20 13.16 -9.36
CA LYS A 49 -0.20 14.52 -9.72
C LYS A 49 -0.52 14.64 -11.22
N TYR A 50 0.34 14.08 -12.06
CA TYR A 50 0.10 14.06 -13.51
C TYR A 50 -1.23 13.36 -13.84
N ILE A 51 -1.48 12.21 -13.23
CA ILE A 51 -2.73 11.45 -13.47
C ILE A 51 -3.94 12.29 -13.05
N LYS A 52 -3.90 12.89 -11.86
CA LYS A 52 -5.02 13.69 -11.36
C LYS A 52 -5.29 14.92 -12.21
N GLU A 53 -4.25 15.55 -12.73
CA GLU A 53 -4.39 16.73 -13.60
C GLU A 53 -4.89 16.35 -14.99
N THR A 54 -4.45 15.21 -15.51
CA THR A 54 -4.77 14.76 -16.87
C THR A 54 -6.06 13.94 -16.93
N TYR A 55 -6.30 13.12 -15.91
CA TYR A 55 -7.43 12.19 -15.84
C TYR A 55 -8.10 12.29 -14.45
N PRO A 56 -8.79 13.40 -14.15
CA PRO A 56 -9.27 13.68 -12.79
C PRO A 56 -10.25 12.64 -12.22
N GLU A 57 -10.87 11.83 -13.07
CA GLU A 57 -11.82 10.79 -12.64
C GLU A 57 -11.16 9.46 -12.30
N ILE A 58 -9.89 9.30 -12.62
CA ILE A 58 -9.15 8.06 -12.35
C ILE A 58 -8.85 7.97 -10.84
N LYS A 59 -9.16 6.83 -10.25
CA LYS A 59 -8.78 6.55 -8.86
C LYS A 59 -7.35 6.05 -8.79
N ILE A 60 -6.62 6.52 -7.79
CA ILE A 60 -5.25 6.09 -7.54
C ILE A 60 -5.20 5.32 -6.23
N ARG A 61 -4.75 4.06 -6.30
CA ARG A 61 -4.51 3.21 -5.16
C ARG A 61 -3.01 2.92 -5.03
N VAL A 62 -2.51 2.92 -3.81
CA VAL A 62 -1.13 2.53 -3.51
C VAL A 62 -1.16 1.29 -2.62
N ASN A 63 -0.49 0.23 -3.06
CA ASN A 63 -0.26 -0.97 -2.25
C ASN A 63 1.07 -0.79 -1.54
N THR A 64 1.08 -0.83 -0.22
CA THR A 64 2.26 -0.50 0.58
C THR A 64 2.43 -1.46 1.77
N ASN A 65 3.67 -1.63 2.20
CA ASN A 65 3.97 -2.36 3.44
C ASN A 65 3.72 -1.51 4.70
N GLY A 66 3.46 -0.21 4.56
CA GLY A 66 3.18 0.66 5.69
C GLY A 66 4.38 1.15 6.47
N HIS A 67 5.60 0.99 5.95
CA HIS A 67 6.82 1.37 6.66
C HIS A 67 7.31 2.78 6.34
N ALA A 68 6.68 3.48 5.40
CA ALA A 68 7.20 4.74 4.87
C ALA A 68 7.44 5.80 5.94
N ASN A 69 6.49 6.02 6.84
CA ASN A 69 6.64 7.05 7.86
C ASN A 69 7.82 6.78 8.78
N PHE A 70 8.07 5.52 9.12
CA PHE A 70 9.24 5.14 9.89
C PHE A 70 10.53 5.39 9.11
N ILE A 71 10.57 4.98 7.85
CA ILE A 71 11.79 5.08 7.02
C ILE A 71 12.15 6.54 6.77
N TYR A 72 11.16 7.39 6.46
CA TYR A 72 11.40 8.81 6.21
C TYR A 72 11.46 9.65 7.49
N LYS A 73 11.17 9.05 8.63
CA LYS A 73 11.17 9.70 9.95
C LYS A 73 10.24 10.92 10.00
N LYS A 74 9.14 10.83 9.25
CA LYS A 74 8.08 11.86 9.24
C LYS A 74 6.81 11.25 8.68
N ASN A 75 5.67 11.86 8.97
CA ASN A 75 4.41 11.46 8.36
C ASN A 75 4.35 12.02 6.93
N VAL A 76 4.46 11.15 5.92
CA VAL A 76 4.42 11.54 4.51
C VAL A 76 2.99 11.57 3.95
N VAL A 77 2.02 11.05 4.68
CA VAL A 77 0.63 10.93 4.21
C VAL A 77 0.02 12.27 3.81
N PRO A 78 0.21 13.38 4.57
CA PRO A 78 -0.37 14.67 4.19
C PRO A 78 0.01 15.15 2.78
N GLU A 79 1.19 14.78 2.31
CA GLU A 79 1.65 15.19 0.98
C GLU A 79 0.93 14.43 -0.15
N LEU A 80 0.18 13.38 0.19
CA LEU A 80 -0.55 12.56 -0.77
C LEU A 80 -2.06 12.78 -0.73
N VAL A 81 -2.55 13.62 0.17
CA VAL A 81 -3.96 13.98 0.23
C VAL A 81 -4.35 14.71 -1.07
N GLY A 82 -5.43 14.26 -1.70
CA GLY A 82 -5.85 14.79 -3.00
C GLY A 82 -5.18 14.11 -4.20
N LEU A 83 -4.13 13.30 -3.95
CA LEU A 83 -3.41 12.56 -5.00
C LEU A 83 -3.70 11.08 -4.93
N VAL A 84 -3.69 10.49 -3.74
CA VAL A 84 -3.97 9.08 -3.52
C VAL A 84 -5.37 8.93 -2.95
N ASP A 85 -6.19 8.10 -3.59
CA ASP A 85 -7.57 7.87 -3.17
C ASP A 85 -7.69 6.72 -2.17
N GLU A 86 -6.83 5.73 -2.28
CA GLU A 86 -6.85 4.56 -1.40
C GLU A 86 -5.44 4.04 -1.12
N PHE A 87 -5.16 3.72 0.14
CA PHE A 87 -4.03 2.90 0.53
C PHE A 87 -4.50 1.49 0.86
N SER A 88 -3.86 0.50 0.26
CA SER A 88 -3.98 -0.89 0.66
C SER A 88 -2.70 -1.27 1.39
N VAL A 89 -2.79 -1.47 2.70
CA VAL A 89 -1.63 -1.64 3.57
C VAL A 89 -1.54 -3.08 4.05
N SER A 90 -0.39 -3.71 3.89
CA SER A 90 -0.16 -5.10 4.30
C SER A 90 -0.04 -5.21 5.81
N LEU A 91 -1.16 -5.52 6.49
CA LEU A 91 -1.18 -5.77 7.94
C LEU A 91 -0.56 -7.13 8.25
N ASN A 92 -0.89 -8.13 7.46
CA ASN A 92 -0.31 -9.48 7.42
C ASN A 92 -0.53 -10.36 8.64
N ALA A 93 -0.83 -9.83 9.81
CA ALA A 93 -0.87 -10.62 11.03
C ALA A 93 -1.80 -10.01 12.08
N SER A 94 -2.13 -10.79 13.10
CA SER A 94 -2.98 -10.35 14.22
C SER A 94 -2.19 -9.87 15.43
N ASN A 95 -0.86 -10.04 15.43
CA ASN A 95 0.01 -9.57 16.50
C ASN A 95 1.44 -9.38 16.00
N SER A 96 2.26 -8.73 16.82
CA SER A 96 3.63 -8.37 16.46
C SER A 96 4.53 -9.59 16.20
N GLU A 97 4.40 -10.63 17.03
CA GLU A 97 5.23 -11.83 16.86
C GLU A 97 4.95 -12.53 15.54
N GLU A 98 3.66 -12.70 15.21
CA GLU A 98 3.24 -13.31 13.96
C GLU A 98 3.68 -12.46 12.77
N TYR A 99 3.57 -11.14 12.88
CA TYR A 99 4.02 -10.23 11.84
C TYR A 99 5.52 -10.40 11.57
N ASP A 100 6.33 -10.45 12.61
CA ASP A 100 7.77 -10.60 12.49
C ASP A 100 8.15 -11.93 11.84
N GLU A 101 7.45 -13.01 12.19
CA GLU A 101 7.68 -14.33 11.60
C GLU A 101 7.32 -14.36 10.10
N LEU A 102 6.19 -13.76 9.74
CA LEU A 102 5.69 -13.81 8.36
C LEU A 102 6.38 -12.81 7.45
N SER A 103 6.65 -11.62 7.95
CA SER A 103 7.15 -10.50 7.13
C SER A 103 8.65 -10.29 7.22
N GLN A 104 9.29 -10.79 8.27
CA GLN A 104 10.73 -10.68 8.50
C GLN A 104 11.25 -9.25 8.25
N PRO A 105 10.70 -8.26 8.98
CA PRO A 105 11.08 -6.86 8.76
C PRO A 105 12.53 -6.62 9.17
N LYS A 106 13.12 -5.56 8.62
CA LYS A 106 14.52 -5.21 8.88
C LYS A 106 14.72 -4.32 10.10
N PHE A 107 13.64 -3.99 10.81
CA PHE A 107 13.70 -3.14 12.02
C PHE A 107 12.69 -3.62 13.05
N GLU A 108 12.93 -3.24 14.30
CA GLU A 108 12.08 -3.61 15.43
C GLU A 108 10.78 -2.82 15.45
N ASN A 109 9.74 -3.40 16.04
CA ASN A 109 8.43 -2.77 16.18
C ASN A 109 7.76 -2.42 14.85
N ALA A 110 8.08 -3.16 13.79
CA ALA A 110 7.54 -2.89 12.47
C ALA A 110 6.01 -2.99 12.43
N TYR A 111 5.43 -3.95 13.13
CA TYR A 111 3.97 -4.12 13.19
C TYR A 111 3.29 -2.87 13.76
N GLU A 112 3.84 -2.29 14.82
CA GLU A 112 3.31 -1.05 15.41
C GLU A 112 3.40 0.11 14.41
N GLU A 113 4.48 0.18 13.63
CA GLU A 113 4.63 1.21 12.60
C GLU A 113 3.62 1.05 11.47
N VAL A 114 3.32 -0.20 11.06
CA VAL A 114 2.27 -0.48 10.08
C VAL A 114 0.91 0.02 10.60
N LYS A 115 0.58 -0.28 11.85
CA LYS A 115 -0.68 0.17 12.45
C LYS A 115 -0.76 1.70 12.53
N LYS A 116 0.35 2.35 12.89
CA LYS A 116 0.42 3.82 12.89
C LYS A 116 0.17 4.40 11.51
N PHE A 117 0.76 3.80 10.47
CA PHE A 117 0.56 4.25 9.11
C PHE A 117 -0.91 4.13 8.69
N ILE A 118 -1.54 3.00 8.99
CA ILE A 118 -2.95 2.77 8.70
C ILE A 118 -3.80 3.87 9.34
N LYS A 119 -3.55 4.15 10.62
CA LYS A 119 -4.29 5.19 11.34
C LYS A 119 -4.04 6.57 10.75
N CYS A 120 -2.79 6.91 10.43
CA CYS A 120 -2.46 8.19 9.80
C CYS A 120 -3.19 8.38 8.48
N SER A 121 -3.25 7.34 7.66
CA SER A 121 -3.95 7.37 6.38
C SER A 121 -5.46 7.59 6.57
N ALA A 122 -6.07 6.83 7.47
CA ALA A 122 -7.50 6.95 7.76
C ALA A 122 -7.83 8.32 8.34
N ASP A 123 -7.03 8.81 9.29
CA ASP A 123 -7.22 10.12 9.90
C ASP A 123 -7.09 11.28 8.90
N ALA A 124 -6.28 11.09 7.87
CA ALA A 124 -6.12 12.08 6.79
C ALA A 124 -7.30 12.07 5.80
N GLY A 125 -8.25 11.17 5.96
CA GLY A 125 -9.42 11.08 5.09
C GLY A 125 -9.19 10.26 3.83
N ILE A 126 -8.07 9.53 3.73
CA ILE A 126 -7.79 8.64 2.60
C ILE A 126 -8.43 7.28 2.91
N GLU A 127 -9.13 6.70 1.92
CA GLU A 127 -9.68 5.36 2.10
C GLU A 127 -8.54 4.38 2.37
N THR A 128 -8.67 3.60 3.44
CA THR A 128 -7.60 2.73 3.90
C THR A 128 -8.11 1.31 4.07
N VAL A 129 -7.41 0.37 3.47
CA VAL A 129 -7.69 -1.06 3.55
C VAL A 129 -6.47 -1.73 4.16
N ALA A 130 -6.67 -2.50 5.22
CA ALA A 130 -5.66 -3.37 5.78
C ALA A 130 -5.83 -4.74 5.10
N SER A 131 -4.76 -5.27 4.53
CA SER A 131 -4.82 -6.56 3.84
C SER A 131 -4.06 -7.64 4.61
N ILE A 132 -4.56 -8.86 4.56
CA ILE A 132 -3.90 -10.05 5.10
C ILE A 132 -3.97 -11.17 4.07
N VAL A 133 -3.02 -12.11 4.16
CA VAL A 133 -3.01 -13.32 3.34
C VAL A 133 -3.18 -14.51 4.27
N ASP A 134 -4.34 -15.15 4.22
CA ASP A 134 -4.62 -16.32 5.05
C ASP A 134 -4.12 -17.59 4.34
N GLY A 135 -3.44 -18.45 5.09
CA GLY A 135 -2.91 -19.71 4.58
C GLY A 135 -1.47 -19.67 4.09
N TYR A 136 -0.82 -18.51 4.06
CA TYR A 136 0.58 -18.39 3.65
C TYR A 136 1.47 -19.22 4.59
N LYS A 137 2.36 -20.03 4.02
CA LYS A 137 3.20 -20.99 4.76
C LYS A 137 2.36 -21.95 5.62
N GLY A 138 1.12 -22.23 5.19
CA GLY A 138 0.21 -23.11 5.93
C GLY A 138 -0.39 -22.51 7.19
N ARG A 139 -0.15 -21.23 7.45
CA ARG A 139 -0.62 -20.55 8.64
C ARG A 139 -2.00 -19.95 8.44
N ARG A 140 -2.95 -20.36 9.27
CA ARG A 140 -4.26 -19.72 9.33
C ARG A 140 -4.24 -18.56 10.33
N LEU A 141 -4.65 -17.40 9.86
CA LEU A 141 -4.67 -16.18 10.68
C LEU A 141 -5.98 -16.07 11.46
N ASP A 142 -5.93 -15.38 12.58
CA ASP A 142 -7.13 -14.98 13.29
C ASP A 142 -7.77 -13.80 12.55
N VAL A 143 -8.62 -14.11 11.57
CA VAL A 143 -9.23 -13.10 10.69
C VAL A 143 -10.07 -12.10 11.47
N GLU A 144 -10.84 -12.55 12.46
CA GLU A 144 -11.67 -11.64 13.27
C GLU A 144 -10.83 -10.68 14.10
N LYS A 145 -9.71 -11.16 14.63
CA LYS A 145 -8.77 -10.29 15.35
C LYS A 145 -8.17 -9.25 14.41
N CYS A 146 -7.78 -9.66 13.20
CA CYS A 146 -7.28 -8.72 12.20
C CYS A 146 -8.34 -7.68 11.83
N ARG A 147 -9.60 -8.10 11.71
CA ARG A 147 -10.71 -7.20 11.41
C ARG A 147 -10.91 -6.17 12.52
N GLU A 148 -10.90 -6.61 13.77
CA GLU A 148 -11.03 -5.71 14.93
C GLU A 148 -9.90 -4.67 14.93
N ILE A 149 -8.67 -5.11 14.65
CA ILE A 149 -7.52 -4.20 14.60
C ILE A 149 -7.70 -3.20 13.47
N ALA A 150 -8.02 -3.65 12.25
CA ALA A 150 -8.21 -2.76 11.11
C ALA A 150 -9.29 -1.72 11.38
N GLU A 151 -10.45 -2.15 11.87
CA GLU A 151 -11.57 -1.25 12.15
C GLU A 151 -11.25 -0.26 13.25
N SER A 152 -10.51 -0.68 14.28
CA SER A 152 -10.08 0.22 15.36
C SER A 152 -9.16 1.34 14.85
N LEU A 153 -8.49 1.13 13.73
CA LEU A 153 -7.59 2.11 13.14
C LEU A 153 -8.28 2.94 12.05
N GLY A 154 -9.54 2.67 11.76
CA GLY A 154 -10.31 3.38 10.75
C GLY A 154 -10.23 2.77 9.35
N ALA A 155 -9.77 1.53 9.24
CA ALA A 155 -9.59 0.83 7.98
C ALA A 155 -10.60 -0.30 7.82
N LYS A 156 -10.76 -0.77 6.58
CA LYS A 156 -11.47 -2.00 6.25
C LYS A 156 -10.46 -3.13 6.16
N LEU A 157 -10.89 -4.37 6.37
CA LEU A 157 -10.04 -5.53 6.18
C LEU A 157 -10.30 -6.17 4.83
N ARG A 158 -9.23 -6.52 4.12
CA ARG A 158 -9.29 -7.35 2.91
C ARG A 158 -8.53 -8.65 3.19
N VAL A 159 -9.20 -9.79 3.02
CA VAL A 159 -8.61 -11.11 3.21
C VAL A 159 -8.35 -11.72 1.85
N ARG A 160 -7.11 -12.13 1.62
CA ARG A 160 -6.72 -12.90 0.43
C ARG A 160 -6.36 -14.30 0.87
N GLU A 161 -6.79 -15.30 0.10
CA GLU A 161 -6.42 -16.68 0.35
C GLU A 161 -5.12 -17.01 -0.39
N TRP A 162 -4.17 -17.61 0.33
CA TRP A 162 -2.95 -18.11 -0.32
C TRP A 162 -3.28 -19.35 -1.13
N ILE A 163 -2.90 -19.37 -2.39
CA ILE A 163 -3.04 -20.55 -3.25
C ILE A 163 -1.64 -21.00 -3.71
N VAL A 164 -1.52 -22.31 -4.03
CA VAL A 164 -0.23 -22.93 -4.33
C VAL A 164 0.48 -22.26 -5.50
N ASN A 165 -0.26 -21.70 -6.44
CA ASN A 165 0.29 -21.07 -7.65
C ASN A 165 0.22 -19.55 -7.63
N GLY A 166 0.02 -18.94 -6.45
CA GLY A 166 -0.05 -17.50 -6.29
C GLY A 166 -1.21 -17.03 -5.41
N TYR A 167 -1.52 -15.73 -5.49
CA TYR A 167 -2.61 -15.13 -4.74
C TYR A 167 -3.92 -15.23 -5.50
N SER A 168 -4.98 -15.46 -4.77
CA SER A 168 -6.34 -15.40 -5.32
C SER A 168 -6.80 -13.94 -5.50
#